data_977d67d278ba5f906f688bd7546ef892
#
_entry.id   977d67d278ba5f906f688bd7546ef892
#
_cell.length_a   1.000
_cell.length_b   1.000
_cell.length_c   1.000
_cell.angle_alpha   90.00
_cell.angle_beta   90.00
_cell.angle_gamma   90.00
#
_symmetry.space_group_name_H-M   'P 1'
#
loop_
_entity.id
_entity.type
_entity.pdbx_description
1 polymer ?
#
loop_
_entity_poly.entity_id
_entity_poly.type
_entity_poly.pdbx_seq_one_letter_code
_entity_poly.pdbx_strand_id
1 'polypeptide(L)'
;LHCPECGAAFDGPSAESFSFNSQGACKNCGGTGIVRTVNEAVLVPDESISIDDGAVAPWNSLMWSLMTDVCRAMGVRTDVPFSELTKWEREIVFHGPAEKKHILYKAKKSNQAGELDFTYFNAVYTVANALAKVKDDKGMKRVEKFLKQELCPVCGGTRLNERARSSLLCGITLGEAAAMTLDALIPWVKAVPASMPEELRDMAESICGQFLHTARRLTDLGLGYLSLDRAGDT
;
A
#
# COMPACT_ATOMS: atom_id res chain seq x y z
N LEU A 1 21.75 -12.03 23.95
CA LEU A 1 22.87 -11.96 23.00
C LEU A 1 23.51 -10.57 23.08
N HIS A 2 24.83 -10.50 22.84
CA HIS A 2 25.56 -9.24 22.82
C HIS A 2 26.40 -9.14 21.56
N CYS A 3 26.49 -7.93 21.01
CA CYS A 3 27.40 -7.66 19.89
C CYS A 3 28.86 -7.85 20.32
N PRO A 4 29.67 -8.65 19.62
CA PRO A 4 31.06 -8.87 20.00
C PRO A 4 31.93 -7.63 19.83
N GLU A 5 31.54 -6.67 19.00
CA GLU A 5 32.33 -5.46 18.72
C GLU A 5 32.01 -4.30 19.67
N CYS A 6 30.71 -4.06 19.96
CA CYS A 6 30.31 -2.90 20.76
C CYS A 6 29.64 -3.25 22.12
N GLY A 7 29.43 -4.54 22.40
CA GLY A 7 28.78 -5.02 23.64
C GLY A 7 27.29 -4.75 23.76
N ALA A 8 26.65 -4.15 22.72
CA ALA A 8 25.23 -3.87 22.77
C ALA A 8 24.42 -5.16 22.95
N ALA A 9 23.52 -5.17 23.94
CA ALA A 9 22.62 -6.29 24.17
C ALA A 9 21.49 -6.30 23.12
N PHE A 10 21.14 -7.46 22.61
CA PHE A 10 19.94 -7.65 21.79
C PHE A 10 19.27 -8.99 22.12
N ASP A 11 17.96 -9.00 22.03
CA ASP A 11 17.18 -10.22 22.19
C ASP A 11 17.23 -11.01 20.87
N GLY A 12 17.49 -12.31 20.98
CA GLY A 12 17.42 -13.22 19.81
C GLY A 12 16.00 -13.17 19.22
N PRO A 13 15.86 -13.16 17.87
CA PRO A 13 14.56 -13.19 17.26
C PRO A 13 13.87 -14.53 17.54
N SER A 14 12.59 -14.49 17.91
CA SER A 14 11.72 -15.66 17.96
C SER A 14 11.26 -16.04 16.55
N ALA A 15 10.67 -17.23 16.37
CA ALA A 15 10.07 -17.62 15.10
C ALA A 15 9.00 -16.62 14.61
N GLU A 16 8.24 -16.02 15.53
CA GLU A 16 7.24 -14.99 15.22
C GLU A 16 7.85 -13.70 14.67
N SER A 17 9.11 -13.40 15.01
CA SER A 17 9.84 -12.25 14.48
C SER A 17 10.09 -12.35 12.97
N PHE A 18 9.96 -13.55 12.39
CA PHE A 18 10.08 -13.82 10.96
C PHE A 18 8.73 -14.05 10.27
N SER A 19 7.62 -13.97 10.99
CA SER A 19 6.29 -14.16 10.42
C SER A 19 5.70 -12.82 9.99
N PHE A 20 5.30 -12.70 8.71
CA PHE A 20 4.62 -11.52 8.18
C PHE A 20 3.18 -11.36 8.72
N ASN A 21 2.63 -12.38 9.39
CA ASN A 21 1.31 -12.34 10.06
C ASN A 21 1.41 -12.00 11.55
N SER A 22 2.62 -11.77 12.08
CA SER A 22 2.87 -11.54 13.49
C SER A 22 3.95 -10.45 13.70
N GLN A 23 4.89 -10.65 14.57
CA GLN A 23 5.92 -9.68 14.95
C GLN A 23 6.87 -9.30 13.79
N GLY A 24 7.02 -10.17 12.78
CA GLY A 24 7.82 -9.94 11.58
C GLY A 24 7.14 -9.04 10.54
N ALA A 25 5.87 -8.69 10.73
CA ALA A 25 5.11 -7.91 9.75
C ALA A 25 5.74 -6.53 9.49
N CYS A 26 5.78 -6.13 8.23
CA CYS A 26 6.11 -4.76 7.84
C CYS A 26 5.06 -3.80 8.40
N LYS A 27 5.47 -2.84 9.20
CA LYS A 27 4.55 -1.88 9.84
C LYS A 27 3.80 -0.99 8.85
N ASN A 28 4.40 -0.72 7.69
CA ASN A 28 3.81 0.15 6.68
C ASN A 28 2.63 -0.51 5.94
N CYS A 29 2.74 -1.79 5.61
CA CYS A 29 1.69 -2.52 4.90
C CYS A 29 0.97 -3.56 5.77
N GLY A 30 1.29 -3.67 7.06
CA GLY A 30 0.68 -4.66 7.96
C GLY A 30 0.93 -6.11 7.53
N GLY A 31 2.03 -6.39 6.82
CA GLY A 31 2.36 -7.74 6.35
C GLY A 31 1.69 -8.14 5.03
N THR A 32 0.98 -7.24 4.35
CA THR A 32 0.33 -7.53 3.06
C THR A 32 1.29 -7.50 1.88
N GLY A 33 2.41 -6.78 1.98
CA GLY A 33 3.38 -6.58 0.89
C GLY A 33 2.96 -5.49 -0.10
N ILE A 34 1.73 -5.02 -0.05
CA ILE A 34 1.15 -4.00 -0.92
C ILE A 34 0.60 -2.83 -0.11
N VAL A 35 0.51 -1.68 -0.76
CA VAL A 35 -0.17 -0.49 -0.23
C VAL A 35 -1.19 0.00 -1.24
N ARG A 36 -2.24 0.63 -0.75
CA ARG A 36 -3.24 1.30 -1.58
C ARG A 36 -2.92 2.79 -1.59
N THR A 37 -2.64 3.33 -2.76
CA THR A 37 -2.35 4.74 -2.98
C THR A 37 -3.42 5.37 -3.88
N VAL A 38 -3.53 6.68 -3.85
CA VAL A 38 -4.47 7.38 -4.73
C VAL A 38 -3.99 7.27 -6.18
N ASN A 39 -4.88 6.88 -7.06
CA ASN A 39 -4.63 6.84 -8.50
C ASN A 39 -5.08 8.16 -9.13
N GLU A 40 -4.17 9.09 -9.31
CA GLU A 40 -4.46 10.42 -9.86
C GLU A 40 -5.07 10.36 -11.28
N ALA A 41 -4.69 9.38 -12.08
CA ALA A 41 -5.19 9.23 -13.46
C ALA A 41 -6.71 9.01 -13.57
N VAL A 42 -7.35 8.55 -12.48
CA VAL A 42 -8.80 8.30 -12.46
C VAL A 42 -9.60 9.36 -11.71
N LEU A 43 -8.93 10.39 -11.16
CA LEU A 43 -9.62 11.46 -10.42
C LEU A 43 -10.38 12.39 -11.37
N VAL A 44 -9.90 12.54 -12.60
CA VAL A 44 -10.55 13.28 -13.68
C VAL A 44 -10.69 12.34 -14.88
N PRO A 45 -11.74 11.51 -14.93
CA PRO A 45 -11.90 10.50 -15.97
C PRO A 45 -12.25 11.08 -17.34
N ASP A 46 -12.81 12.28 -17.37
CA ASP A 46 -13.16 13.01 -18.59
C ASP A 46 -12.69 14.45 -18.49
N GLU A 47 -11.60 14.75 -19.19
CA GLU A 47 -11.04 16.11 -19.26
C GLU A 47 -11.79 17.05 -20.22
N SER A 48 -12.74 16.55 -20.98
CA SER A 48 -13.53 17.37 -21.91
C SER A 48 -14.65 18.16 -21.23
N ILE A 49 -15.01 17.79 -20.00
CA ILE A 49 -16.01 18.49 -19.19
C ILE A 49 -15.38 19.43 -18.16
N SER A 50 -16.17 20.39 -17.69
CA SER A 50 -15.74 21.37 -16.71
C SER A 50 -15.81 20.80 -15.28
N ILE A 51 -15.14 21.49 -14.32
CA ILE A 51 -15.27 21.16 -12.89
C ILE A 51 -16.72 21.39 -12.43
N ASP A 52 -17.40 22.41 -12.96
CA ASP A 52 -18.82 22.69 -12.67
C ASP A 52 -19.73 21.57 -13.14
N ASP A 53 -19.37 20.90 -14.25
CA ASP A 53 -20.08 19.73 -14.78
C ASP A 53 -19.65 18.40 -14.15
N GLY A 54 -18.69 18.45 -13.23
CA GLY A 54 -18.28 17.31 -12.42
C GLY A 54 -17.04 16.57 -12.90
N ALA A 55 -16.12 17.20 -13.61
CA ALA A 55 -14.86 16.59 -14.06
C ALA A 55 -14.10 15.90 -12.93
N VAL A 56 -14.09 16.48 -11.71
CA VAL A 56 -13.38 15.92 -10.54
C VAL A 56 -14.27 14.90 -9.83
N ALA A 57 -14.14 13.65 -10.21
CA ALA A 57 -15.01 12.56 -9.75
C ALA A 57 -15.04 12.34 -8.23
N PRO A 58 -13.94 12.49 -7.45
CA PRO A 58 -13.98 12.39 -5.99
C PRO A 58 -14.91 13.41 -5.32
N TRP A 59 -14.96 14.65 -5.82
CA TRP A 59 -15.81 15.69 -5.22
C TRP A 59 -17.30 15.38 -5.41
N ASN A 60 -17.65 14.67 -6.47
CA ASN A 60 -19.05 14.28 -6.72
C ASN A 60 -19.53 13.11 -5.85
N SER A 61 -18.61 12.21 -5.47
CA SER A 61 -18.95 10.94 -4.82
C SER A 61 -18.54 10.82 -3.37
N LEU A 62 -17.50 11.53 -2.94
CA LEU A 62 -16.90 11.42 -1.61
C LEU A 62 -16.99 12.70 -0.79
N MET A 63 -17.31 13.83 -1.42
CA MET A 63 -17.35 15.14 -0.78
C MET A 63 -18.67 15.87 -1.11
N TRP A 64 -18.89 17.00 -0.50
CA TRP A 64 -20.04 17.86 -0.79
C TRP A 64 -19.81 18.68 -2.06
N SER A 65 -20.90 18.96 -2.78
CA SER A 65 -20.89 19.77 -4.01
C SER A 65 -20.33 21.19 -3.88
N LEU A 66 -20.09 21.65 -2.65
CA LEU A 66 -19.46 22.92 -2.34
C LEU A 66 -18.00 23.04 -2.76
N MET A 67 -17.32 21.91 -2.98
CA MET A 67 -15.89 21.93 -3.26
C MET A 67 -15.57 22.65 -4.57
N THR A 68 -16.48 22.62 -5.53
CA THR A 68 -16.36 23.40 -6.78
C THR A 68 -16.30 24.92 -6.52
N ASP A 69 -17.21 25.43 -5.65
CA ASP A 69 -17.22 26.86 -5.31
C ASP A 69 -15.95 27.28 -4.53
N VAL A 70 -15.49 26.42 -3.64
CA VAL A 70 -14.23 26.63 -2.91
C VAL A 70 -13.03 26.59 -3.86
N CYS A 71 -13.01 25.68 -4.83
CA CYS A 71 -11.97 25.59 -5.87
C CYS A 71 -11.91 26.87 -6.72
N ARG A 72 -13.06 27.42 -7.08
CA ARG A 72 -13.16 28.72 -7.76
C ARG A 72 -12.58 29.85 -6.90
N ALA A 73 -12.84 29.84 -5.59
CA ALA A 73 -12.25 30.80 -4.66
C ALA A 73 -10.75 30.62 -4.44
N MET A 74 -10.18 29.46 -4.83
CA MET A 74 -8.74 29.23 -4.91
C MET A 74 -8.11 29.85 -6.18
N GLY A 75 -8.92 30.41 -7.10
CA GLY A 75 -8.46 31.03 -8.34
C GLY A 75 -8.44 30.09 -9.55
N VAL A 76 -9.08 28.93 -9.47
CA VAL A 76 -9.19 27.95 -10.56
C VAL A 76 -10.45 28.26 -11.39
N ARG A 77 -10.34 28.25 -12.72
CA ARG A 77 -11.50 28.36 -13.63
C ARG A 77 -12.27 27.03 -13.59
N THR A 78 -13.50 27.06 -13.13
CA THR A 78 -14.31 25.85 -12.97
C THR A 78 -15.33 25.64 -14.08
N ASP A 79 -15.50 26.64 -14.95
CA ASP A 79 -16.48 26.73 -16.03
C ASP A 79 -15.95 26.33 -17.41
N VAL A 80 -14.66 26.06 -17.53
CA VAL A 80 -14.00 25.60 -18.76
C VAL A 80 -13.67 24.11 -18.70
N PRO A 81 -13.51 23.41 -19.86
CA PRO A 81 -13.02 22.02 -19.88
C PRO A 81 -11.74 21.85 -19.06
N PHE A 82 -11.64 20.75 -18.33
CA PHE A 82 -10.47 20.47 -17.51
C PHE A 82 -9.17 20.44 -18.33
N SER A 83 -9.24 20.03 -19.58
CA SER A 83 -8.14 20.04 -20.56
C SER A 83 -7.56 21.44 -20.82
N GLU A 84 -8.37 22.49 -20.67
CA GLU A 84 -7.96 23.89 -20.87
C GLU A 84 -7.38 24.58 -19.64
N LEU A 85 -7.38 23.87 -18.49
CA LEU A 85 -6.76 24.38 -17.27
C LEU A 85 -5.24 24.45 -17.42
N THR A 86 -4.67 25.52 -16.91
CA THR A 86 -3.22 25.68 -16.82
C THR A 86 -2.60 24.64 -15.89
N LYS A 87 -1.29 24.42 -15.98
CA LYS A 87 -0.57 23.52 -15.07
C LYS A 87 -0.75 23.92 -13.61
N TRP A 88 -0.76 25.21 -13.32
CA TRP A 88 -0.97 25.72 -11.97
C TRP A 88 -2.39 25.40 -11.45
N GLU A 89 -3.42 25.62 -12.28
CA GLU A 89 -4.81 25.29 -11.90
C GLU A 89 -4.99 23.79 -11.65
N ARG A 90 -4.42 22.94 -12.49
CA ARG A 90 -4.42 21.48 -12.30
C ARG A 90 -3.70 21.10 -11.01
N GLU A 91 -2.54 21.72 -10.72
CA GLU A 91 -1.81 21.49 -9.47
C GLU A 91 -2.64 21.86 -8.24
N ILE A 92 -3.38 22.97 -8.28
CA ILE A 92 -4.32 23.32 -7.20
C ILE A 92 -5.40 22.24 -7.05
N VAL A 93 -5.98 21.76 -8.14
CA VAL A 93 -7.01 20.71 -8.08
C VAL A 93 -6.49 19.42 -7.45
N PHE A 94 -5.30 18.99 -7.81
CA PHE A 94 -4.73 17.72 -7.32
C PHE A 94 -4.06 17.84 -5.95
N HIS A 95 -3.31 18.91 -5.70
CA HIS A 95 -2.40 19.04 -4.55
C HIS A 95 -2.49 20.37 -3.80
N GLY A 96 -3.41 21.27 -4.18
CA GLY A 96 -3.55 22.57 -3.55
C GLY A 96 -3.67 22.49 -2.02
N PRO A 97 -3.16 23.52 -1.30
CA PRO A 97 -3.14 23.53 0.15
C PRO A 97 -4.55 23.61 0.75
N ALA A 98 -4.72 23.05 1.94
CA ALA A 98 -5.96 23.14 2.71
C ALA A 98 -6.13 24.57 3.27
N GLU A 99 -6.70 25.46 2.47
CA GLU A 99 -6.98 26.83 2.85
C GLU A 99 -8.45 27.07 3.13
N LYS A 100 -8.76 27.88 4.13
CA LYS A 100 -10.12 28.31 4.43
C LYS A 100 -10.49 29.47 3.51
N LYS A 101 -11.56 29.30 2.73
CA LYS A 101 -12.07 30.32 1.81
C LYS A 101 -13.49 30.70 2.21
N HIS A 102 -13.79 31.97 2.03
CA HIS A 102 -15.13 32.52 2.16
C HIS A 102 -15.85 32.38 0.82
N ILE A 103 -16.99 31.67 0.80
CA ILE A 103 -17.76 31.40 -0.40
C ILE A 103 -19.21 31.83 -0.26
N LEU A 104 -19.78 32.32 -1.36
CA LEU A 104 -21.21 32.55 -1.50
C LEU A 104 -21.87 31.25 -2.00
N TYR A 105 -22.60 30.59 -1.13
CA TYR A 105 -23.30 29.37 -1.45
C TYR A 105 -24.74 29.65 -1.87
N LYS A 106 -25.15 29.13 -3.04
CA LYS A 106 -26.54 29.05 -3.47
C LYS A 106 -27.01 27.60 -3.34
N ALA A 107 -27.98 27.37 -2.44
CA ALA A 107 -28.57 26.03 -2.33
C ALA A 107 -29.33 25.67 -3.60
N LYS A 108 -28.98 24.51 -4.21
CA LYS A 108 -29.62 24.00 -5.45
C LYS A 108 -31.13 23.82 -5.35
N LYS A 109 -31.71 23.75 -4.13
CA LYS A 109 -33.15 23.50 -3.88
C LYS A 109 -33.88 24.66 -3.20
N SER A 110 -33.20 25.71 -2.80
CA SER A 110 -33.83 26.90 -2.24
C SER A 110 -33.11 28.13 -2.79
N ASN A 111 -33.88 29.18 -3.07
CA ASN A 111 -33.28 30.43 -3.59
C ASN A 111 -32.51 31.23 -2.50
N GLN A 112 -32.13 30.57 -1.41
CA GLN A 112 -31.37 31.17 -0.32
C GLN A 112 -29.87 31.13 -0.66
N ALA A 113 -29.26 32.30 -0.75
CA ALA A 113 -27.84 32.48 -0.77
C ALA A 113 -27.34 32.68 0.68
N GLY A 114 -26.28 32.04 1.06
CA GLY A 114 -25.62 32.18 2.35
C GLY A 114 -24.11 32.33 2.17
N GLU A 115 -23.47 33.03 3.08
CA GLU A 115 -22.03 33.09 3.16
C GLU A 115 -21.53 31.99 4.08
N LEU A 116 -20.49 31.26 3.65
CA LEU A 116 -19.91 30.15 4.39
C LEU A 116 -18.40 30.13 4.26
N ASP A 117 -17.74 29.99 5.39
CA ASP A 117 -16.32 29.68 5.42
C ASP A 117 -16.09 28.18 5.28
N PHE A 118 -15.42 27.76 4.22
CA PHE A 118 -15.15 26.35 4.00
C PHE A 118 -13.67 26.10 3.66
N THR A 119 -13.14 24.97 4.16
CA THR A 119 -11.75 24.58 3.88
C THR A 119 -11.67 23.87 2.54
N TYR A 120 -10.75 24.30 1.69
CA TYR A 120 -10.45 23.61 0.44
C TYR A 120 -9.79 22.27 0.71
N PHE A 121 -10.29 21.24 0.05
CA PHE A 121 -9.72 19.90 0.04
C PHE A 121 -9.49 19.46 -1.39
N ASN A 122 -8.23 19.36 -1.79
CA ASN A 122 -7.85 18.90 -3.12
C ASN A 122 -8.33 17.46 -3.41
N ALA A 123 -8.29 17.05 -4.68
CA ALA A 123 -8.84 15.77 -5.12
C ALA A 123 -8.11 14.57 -4.47
N VAL A 124 -6.78 14.63 -4.37
CA VAL A 124 -5.97 13.56 -3.74
C VAL A 124 -6.28 13.45 -2.25
N TYR A 125 -6.30 14.57 -1.53
CA TYR A 125 -6.64 14.58 -0.11
C TYR A 125 -8.06 14.06 0.14
N THR A 126 -9.01 14.40 -0.73
CA THR A 126 -10.39 13.92 -0.62
C THR A 126 -10.46 12.40 -0.61
N VAL A 127 -9.74 11.72 -1.51
CA VAL A 127 -9.68 10.26 -1.57
C VAL A 127 -8.93 9.69 -0.38
N ALA A 128 -7.76 10.24 -0.04
CA ALA A 128 -6.95 9.78 1.09
C ALA A 128 -7.71 9.89 2.43
N ASN A 129 -8.41 11.01 2.66
CA ASN A 129 -9.24 11.22 3.85
C ASN A 129 -10.46 10.29 3.88
N ALA A 130 -11.07 10.03 2.72
CA ALA A 130 -12.16 9.06 2.64
C ALA A 130 -11.67 7.65 2.96
N LEU A 131 -10.51 7.22 2.42
CA LEU A 131 -9.88 5.93 2.72
C LEU A 131 -9.60 5.76 4.22
N ALA A 132 -9.01 6.79 4.85
CA ALA A 132 -8.70 6.76 6.29
C ALA A 132 -9.95 6.64 7.18
N LYS A 133 -11.13 7.03 6.68
CA LYS A 133 -12.41 6.97 7.40
C LYS A 133 -13.28 5.76 7.05
N VAL A 134 -12.82 4.88 6.17
CA VAL A 134 -13.56 3.66 5.83
C VAL A 134 -13.71 2.76 7.05
N LYS A 135 -14.94 2.32 7.31
CA LYS A 135 -15.28 1.43 8.44
C LYS A 135 -15.95 0.14 7.99
N ASP A 136 -16.42 0.09 6.76
CA ASP A 136 -17.18 -1.03 6.20
C ASP A 136 -16.88 -1.26 4.72
N ASP A 137 -17.33 -2.39 4.19
CA ASP A 137 -17.14 -2.78 2.79
C ASP A 137 -17.82 -1.82 1.81
N LYS A 138 -18.95 -1.22 2.22
CA LYS A 138 -19.67 -0.25 1.39
C LYS A 138 -18.88 1.04 1.23
N GLY A 139 -18.25 1.51 2.30
CA GLY A 139 -17.32 2.63 2.27
C GLY A 139 -16.11 2.31 1.40
N MET A 140 -15.53 1.12 1.53
CA MET A 140 -14.39 0.68 0.72
C MET A 140 -14.73 0.69 -0.78
N LYS A 141 -15.84 0.09 -1.21
CA LYS A 141 -16.27 0.06 -2.63
C LYS A 141 -16.42 1.46 -3.24
N ARG A 142 -16.75 2.48 -2.44
CA ARG A 142 -16.87 3.87 -2.92
C ARG A 142 -15.52 4.52 -3.17
N VAL A 143 -14.50 4.16 -2.41
CA VAL A 143 -13.15 4.75 -2.49
C VAL A 143 -12.26 3.95 -3.42
N GLU A 144 -12.42 2.63 -3.48
CA GLU A 144 -11.55 1.69 -4.20
C GLU A 144 -11.32 2.04 -5.68
N LYS A 145 -12.35 2.56 -6.36
CA LYS A 145 -12.26 3.00 -7.76
C LYS A 145 -11.25 4.13 -8.00
N PHE A 146 -10.85 4.84 -6.94
CA PHE A 146 -9.85 5.91 -6.99
C PHE A 146 -8.48 5.47 -6.48
N LEU A 147 -8.31 4.20 -6.15
CA LEU A 147 -7.07 3.65 -5.60
C LEU A 147 -6.36 2.77 -6.63
N LYS A 148 -5.05 2.71 -6.51
CA LYS A 148 -4.21 1.69 -7.14
C LYS A 148 -3.49 0.91 -6.07
N GLN A 149 -3.15 -0.34 -6.39
CA GLN A 149 -2.32 -1.19 -5.54
C GLN A 149 -0.89 -1.12 -6.06
N GLU A 150 0.04 -0.91 -5.15
CA GLU A 150 1.46 -0.84 -5.45
C GLU A 150 2.23 -1.68 -4.43
N LEU A 151 3.40 -2.17 -4.82
CA LEU A 151 4.31 -2.82 -3.88
C LEU A 151 4.64 -1.85 -2.73
N CYS A 152 4.64 -2.37 -1.52
CA CYS A 152 4.98 -1.56 -0.35
C CYS A 152 6.41 -0.98 -0.50
N PRO A 153 6.59 0.33 -0.52
CA PRO A 153 7.91 0.95 -0.74
C PRO A 153 8.90 0.67 0.40
N VAL A 154 8.40 0.30 1.59
CA VAL A 154 9.24 0.02 2.76
C VAL A 154 9.79 -1.40 2.73
N CYS A 155 8.96 -2.39 2.40
CA CYS A 155 9.40 -3.79 2.38
C CYS A 155 9.64 -4.36 0.98
N GLY A 156 9.36 -3.61 -0.09
CA GLY A 156 9.55 -4.08 -1.47
C GLY A 156 8.72 -5.31 -1.83
N GLY A 157 7.57 -5.51 -1.15
CA GLY A 157 6.72 -6.68 -1.36
C GLY A 157 7.03 -7.88 -0.45
N THR A 158 8.15 -7.91 0.28
CA THR A 158 8.55 -9.04 1.14
C THR A 158 7.63 -9.28 2.33
N ARG A 159 6.73 -8.36 2.65
CA ARG A 159 5.79 -8.38 3.80
C ARG A 159 6.47 -8.24 5.16
N LEU A 160 7.80 -8.33 5.23
CA LEU A 160 8.59 -8.40 6.45
C LEU A 160 9.11 -7.01 6.86
N ASN A 161 9.26 -6.81 8.17
CA ASN A 161 9.91 -5.62 8.72
C ASN A 161 11.42 -5.66 8.47
N GLU A 162 12.11 -4.55 8.72
CA GLU A 162 13.55 -4.41 8.46
C GLU A 162 14.37 -5.44 9.25
N ARG A 163 14.03 -5.69 10.51
CA ARG A 163 14.76 -6.65 11.37
C ARG A 163 14.70 -8.07 10.81
N ALA A 164 13.54 -8.51 10.33
CA ALA A 164 13.39 -9.83 9.70
C ALA A 164 14.13 -9.91 8.35
N ARG A 165 14.12 -8.82 7.59
CA ARG A 165 14.81 -8.74 6.28
C ARG A 165 16.33 -8.66 6.38
N SER A 166 16.88 -8.12 7.48
CA SER A 166 18.33 -8.04 7.68
C SER A 166 18.98 -9.35 8.12
N SER A 167 18.19 -10.35 8.52
CA SER A 167 18.70 -11.65 8.91
C SER A 167 19.04 -12.50 7.69
N LEU A 168 20.26 -13.06 7.67
CA LEU A 168 20.75 -13.89 6.57
C LEU A 168 20.86 -15.35 7.01
N LEU A 169 20.46 -16.26 6.15
CA LEU A 169 20.67 -17.69 6.27
C LEU A 169 21.36 -18.18 4.98
N CYS A 170 22.58 -18.73 5.10
CA CYS A 170 23.40 -19.09 3.95
C CYS A 170 23.56 -17.92 2.94
N GLY A 171 23.70 -16.70 3.43
CA GLY A 171 23.95 -15.50 2.63
C GLY A 171 22.73 -14.86 1.98
N ILE A 172 21.53 -15.43 2.13
CA ILE A 172 20.28 -14.85 1.61
C ILE A 172 19.28 -14.55 2.71
N THR A 173 18.40 -13.60 2.45
CA THR A 173 17.32 -13.21 3.35
C THR A 173 16.12 -14.16 3.25
N LEU A 174 15.25 -14.16 4.24
CA LEU A 174 13.99 -14.91 4.18
C LEU A 174 13.10 -14.44 3.02
N GLY A 175 13.11 -13.15 2.69
CA GLY A 175 12.36 -12.62 1.54
C GLY A 175 12.85 -13.18 0.21
N GLU A 176 14.17 -13.24 0.01
CA GLU A 176 14.77 -13.84 -1.18
C GLU A 176 14.48 -15.33 -1.26
N ALA A 177 14.61 -16.05 -0.15
CA ALA A 177 14.27 -17.48 -0.11
C ALA A 177 12.78 -17.72 -0.44
N ALA A 178 11.88 -16.91 0.09
CA ALA A 178 10.45 -17.02 -0.17
C ALA A 178 10.07 -16.73 -1.63
N ALA A 179 10.85 -15.88 -2.33
CA ALA A 179 10.65 -15.55 -3.74
C ALA A 179 11.19 -16.61 -4.70
N MET A 180 12.01 -17.56 -4.23
CA MET A 180 12.48 -18.68 -5.04
C MET A 180 11.31 -19.60 -5.43
N THR A 181 11.37 -20.14 -6.65
CA THR A 181 10.50 -21.28 -7.02
C THR A 181 10.82 -22.50 -6.14
N LEU A 182 9.87 -23.39 -5.93
CA LEU A 182 10.11 -24.62 -5.15
C LEU A 182 11.25 -25.44 -5.74
N ASP A 183 11.40 -25.46 -7.08
CA ASP A 183 12.50 -26.15 -7.76
C ASP A 183 13.87 -25.56 -7.39
N ALA A 184 13.97 -24.24 -7.22
CA ALA A 184 15.20 -23.57 -6.79
C ALA A 184 15.39 -23.62 -5.26
N LEU A 185 14.30 -23.58 -4.49
CA LEU A 185 14.33 -23.54 -3.02
C LEU A 185 14.73 -24.90 -2.42
N ILE A 186 14.28 -26.03 -3.02
CA ILE A 186 14.60 -27.37 -2.53
C ILE A 186 16.12 -27.65 -2.46
N PRO A 187 16.94 -27.40 -3.49
CA PRO A 187 18.40 -27.55 -3.40
C PRO A 187 19.03 -26.69 -2.32
N TRP A 188 18.58 -25.44 -2.20
CA TRP A 188 19.09 -24.52 -1.18
C TRP A 188 18.77 -25.01 0.24
N VAL A 189 17.51 -25.41 0.52
CA VAL A 189 17.10 -25.94 1.85
C VAL A 189 17.90 -27.19 2.20
N LYS A 190 18.21 -28.07 1.23
CA LYS A 190 19.08 -29.26 1.46
C LYS A 190 20.48 -28.89 1.92
N ALA A 191 21.01 -27.74 1.51
CA ALA A 191 22.35 -27.29 1.87
C ALA A 191 22.41 -26.58 3.23
N VAL A 192 21.27 -26.09 3.76
CA VAL A 192 21.20 -25.34 5.03
C VAL A 192 21.83 -26.10 6.22
N PRO A 193 21.52 -27.37 6.50
CA PRO A 193 22.07 -28.06 7.68
C PRO A 193 23.60 -28.10 7.70
N ALA A 194 24.23 -28.25 6.54
CA ALA A 194 25.69 -28.30 6.43
C ALA A 194 26.35 -26.95 6.77
N SER A 195 25.62 -25.84 6.68
CA SER A 195 26.10 -24.50 7.05
C SER A 195 25.92 -24.15 8.53
N MET A 196 25.22 -25.00 9.30
CA MET A 196 24.97 -24.76 10.70
C MET A 196 26.12 -25.24 11.59
N PRO A 197 26.30 -24.59 12.76
CA PRO A 197 27.16 -25.13 13.83
C PRO A 197 26.76 -26.58 14.16
N GLU A 198 27.74 -27.38 14.58
CA GLU A 198 27.57 -28.80 14.80
C GLU A 198 26.41 -29.10 15.78
N GLU A 199 26.28 -28.30 16.83
CA GLU A 199 25.25 -28.45 17.86
C GLU A 199 23.82 -28.19 17.36
N LEU A 200 23.68 -27.49 16.23
CA LEU A 200 22.36 -27.16 15.65
C LEU A 200 22.03 -27.98 14.39
N ARG A 201 22.98 -28.80 13.92
CA ARG A 201 22.85 -29.50 12.64
C ARG A 201 21.70 -30.52 12.64
N ASP A 202 21.57 -31.33 13.66
CA ASP A 202 20.51 -32.35 13.75
C ASP A 202 19.12 -31.69 13.80
N MET A 203 18.98 -30.58 14.54
CA MET A 203 17.75 -29.83 14.56
C MET A 203 17.42 -29.20 13.20
N ALA A 204 18.41 -28.65 12.53
CA ALA A 204 18.27 -28.08 11.20
C ALA A 204 17.86 -29.16 10.17
N GLU A 205 18.48 -30.35 10.21
CA GLU A 205 18.12 -31.49 9.37
C GLU A 205 16.67 -31.91 9.55
N SER A 206 16.21 -31.99 10.82
CA SER A 206 14.80 -32.32 11.11
C SER A 206 13.83 -31.31 10.53
N ILE A 207 14.06 -30.02 10.73
CA ILE A 207 13.20 -28.93 10.24
C ILE A 207 13.20 -28.89 8.70
N CYS A 208 14.41 -28.90 8.11
CA CYS A 208 14.57 -28.90 6.66
C CYS A 208 13.93 -30.16 6.03
N GLY A 209 14.08 -31.32 6.67
CA GLY A 209 13.47 -32.57 6.24
C GLY A 209 11.95 -32.52 6.13
N GLN A 210 11.27 -31.92 7.12
CA GLN A 210 9.83 -31.72 7.09
C GLN A 210 9.39 -30.81 5.94
N PHE A 211 10.08 -29.71 5.74
CA PHE A 211 9.82 -28.81 4.61
C PHE A 211 10.03 -29.55 3.27
N LEU A 212 11.16 -30.21 3.09
CA LEU A 212 11.50 -30.94 1.87
C LEU A 212 10.50 -32.02 1.53
N HIS A 213 9.94 -32.72 2.53
CA HIS A 213 8.90 -33.71 2.33
C HIS A 213 7.65 -33.09 1.69
N THR A 214 7.20 -31.95 2.23
CA THR A 214 6.03 -31.22 1.70
C THR A 214 6.31 -30.62 0.32
N ALA A 215 7.45 -29.96 0.15
CA ALA A 215 7.84 -29.33 -1.10
C ALA A 215 7.95 -30.32 -2.26
N ARG A 216 8.51 -31.51 -2.03
CA ARG A 216 8.58 -32.58 -3.04
C ARG A 216 7.21 -33.04 -3.51
N ARG A 217 6.24 -33.21 -2.60
CA ARG A 217 4.88 -33.57 -2.98
C ARG A 217 4.25 -32.53 -3.90
N LEU A 218 4.52 -31.25 -3.68
CA LEU A 218 4.05 -30.17 -4.57
C LEU A 218 4.74 -30.23 -5.94
N THR A 219 6.05 -30.45 -5.98
CA THR A 219 6.79 -30.60 -7.25
C THR A 219 6.36 -31.82 -8.03
N ASP A 220 6.07 -32.95 -7.36
CA ASP A 220 5.54 -34.16 -7.99
C ASP A 220 4.14 -33.96 -8.64
N LEU A 221 3.39 -32.96 -8.13
CA LEU A 221 2.13 -32.50 -8.72
C LEU A 221 2.33 -31.47 -9.84
N GLY A 222 3.58 -31.17 -10.25
CA GLY A 222 3.89 -30.19 -11.28
C GLY A 222 3.88 -28.73 -10.80
N LEU A 223 3.87 -28.47 -9.48
CA LEU A 223 3.79 -27.14 -8.88
C LEU A 223 5.18 -26.56 -8.52
N GLY A 224 6.26 -27.08 -9.08
CA GLY A 224 7.63 -26.66 -8.79
C GLY A 224 7.93 -25.18 -9.14
N TYR A 225 7.13 -24.60 -10.02
CA TYR A 225 7.24 -23.18 -10.43
C TYR A 225 6.67 -22.20 -9.41
N LEU A 226 5.93 -22.66 -8.40
CA LEU A 226 5.36 -21.79 -7.36
C LEU A 226 6.44 -21.31 -6.39
N SER A 227 6.26 -20.10 -5.86
CA SER A 227 7.05 -19.51 -4.78
C SER A 227 6.21 -19.33 -3.50
N LEU A 228 6.88 -19.22 -2.34
CA LEU A 228 6.19 -19.09 -1.06
C LEU A 228 5.64 -17.67 -0.80
N ASP A 229 6.11 -16.68 -1.54
CA ASP A 229 5.65 -15.29 -1.46
C ASP A 229 4.37 -15.03 -2.25
N ARG A 230 3.95 -15.99 -3.07
CA ARG A 230 2.72 -15.87 -3.85
C ARG A 230 1.49 -15.82 -2.96
N ALA A 231 0.60 -14.85 -3.23
CA ALA A 231 -0.68 -14.76 -2.55
C ALA A 231 -1.60 -15.93 -2.95
N GLY A 232 -2.40 -16.44 -2.00
CA GLY A 232 -3.26 -17.61 -2.23
C GLY A 232 -4.50 -17.34 -3.09
N ASP A 233 -4.72 -16.06 -3.45
CA ASP A 233 -5.86 -15.56 -4.23
C ASP A 233 -5.49 -15.19 -5.69
N THR A 234 -4.31 -15.66 -6.14
CA THR A 234 -3.78 -15.41 -7.50
C THR A 234 -3.81 -16.66 -8.37
#